data_2fc6a599451fe9786879c36f0e4bf285
#
_entry.id   2fc6a599451fe9786879c36f0e4bf285
#
_cell.length_a   1.000
_cell.length_b   1.000
_cell.length_c   1.000
_cell.angle_alpha   90.00
_cell.angle_beta   90.00
_cell.angle_gamma   90.00
#
_symmetry.space_group_name_H-M   'P 1'
#
loop_
_entity.id
_entity.type
_entity.pdbx_description
1 polymer ?
#
loop_
_entity_poly.entity_id
_entity_poly.type
_entity_poly.pdbx_seq_one_letter_code
_entity_poly.pdbx_strand_id
1 'polypeptide(L)'
;FFELTAFPAPHHGAVNVQGSSRTDLPDQQIPRINIEAEHYGRIARSVQLGQPVVVEADIENEWYDNPDMFNVVGEIRGTELPNEVVIIGGHFDSWHAATGATDNGGACSIALEAMRLLKANKTPLKRTVRVCLWNGEEQGLIGSRLYVAEHFGGVRGVPVAGNPRGVAGPVKRNHSRFQAYFNLDNGAGSMRGIY
;
A
#
# COMPACT_ATOMS: atom_id res chain seq x y z
N PHE A 1 -4.97 -2.26 -28.39
CA PHE A 1 -5.96 -1.44 -27.64
C PHE A 1 -5.34 -1.06 -26.31
N PHE A 2 -5.59 0.16 -25.86
CA PHE A 2 -5.27 0.62 -24.51
C PHE A 2 -6.39 1.51 -23.98
N GLU A 3 -6.50 1.64 -22.67
CA GLU A 3 -7.47 2.50 -22.01
C GLU A 3 -6.75 3.77 -21.53
N LEU A 4 -7.35 4.93 -21.80
CA LEU A 4 -6.86 6.21 -21.33
C LEU A 4 -7.74 6.69 -20.17
N THR A 5 -7.13 7.01 -19.05
CA THR A 5 -7.81 7.50 -17.85
C THR A 5 -7.13 8.77 -17.31
N ALA A 6 -7.81 9.46 -16.41
CA ALA A 6 -7.29 10.66 -15.76
C ALA A 6 -6.95 10.39 -14.31
N PHE A 7 -5.91 11.01 -13.80
CA PHE A 7 -5.72 11.16 -12.37
C PHE A 7 -6.83 12.04 -11.77
N PRO A 8 -7.38 11.68 -10.60
CA PRO A 8 -8.53 12.38 -10.01
C PRO A 8 -8.24 13.76 -9.44
N ALA A 9 -7.00 14.19 -9.31
CA ALA A 9 -6.60 15.49 -8.75
C ALA A 9 -5.21 15.91 -9.24
N PRO A 10 -4.74 17.15 -9.01
CA PRO A 10 -3.62 17.73 -9.73
C PRO A 10 -2.29 16.99 -9.51
N HIS A 11 -2.09 15.97 -10.31
CA HIS A 11 -0.81 15.27 -10.44
C HIS A 11 -0.10 15.85 -11.66
N HIS A 12 0.63 16.93 -11.45
CA HIS A 12 1.27 17.68 -12.51
C HIS A 12 2.33 16.85 -13.26
N GLY A 13 2.07 16.62 -14.53
CA GLY A 13 3.02 15.99 -15.45
C GLY A 13 3.26 14.50 -15.23
N ALA A 14 2.52 13.84 -14.35
CA ALA A 14 2.67 12.42 -14.13
C ALA A 14 1.92 11.60 -15.18
N VAL A 15 2.60 10.62 -15.74
CA VAL A 15 2.00 9.57 -16.56
C VAL A 15 2.32 8.24 -15.89
N ASN A 16 1.32 7.42 -15.72
CA ASN A 16 1.46 6.10 -15.12
C ASN A 16 0.80 5.07 -16.03
N VAL A 17 1.45 3.94 -16.20
CA VAL A 17 0.91 2.80 -16.95
C VAL A 17 0.68 1.66 -15.99
N GLN A 18 -0.52 1.11 -16.03
CA GLN A 18 -0.91 -0.04 -15.19
C GLN A 18 -1.79 -0.99 -15.97
N GLY A 19 -1.97 -2.21 -15.47
CA GLY A 19 -2.94 -3.14 -16.02
C GLY A 19 -4.38 -2.75 -15.66
N SER A 20 -5.34 -3.31 -16.36
CA SER A 20 -6.78 -3.11 -16.12
C SER A 20 -7.24 -3.75 -14.81
N SER A 21 -6.52 -4.75 -14.32
CA SER A 21 -6.78 -5.45 -13.07
C SER A 21 -5.46 -5.77 -12.35
N ARG A 22 -5.51 -5.79 -11.03
CA ARG A 22 -4.36 -6.19 -10.19
C ARG A 22 -4.23 -7.70 -10.02
N THR A 23 -5.23 -8.46 -10.47
CA THR A 23 -5.33 -9.90 -10.24
C THR A 23 -5.32 -10.73 -11.53
N ASP A 24 -5.45 -10.10 -12.68
CA ASP A 24 -5.46 -10.78 -13.96
C ASP A 24 -4.04 -11.10 -14.40
N LEU A 25 -3.92 -12.16 -15.20
CA LEU A 25 -2.65 -12.52 -15.81
C LEU A 25 -2.22 -11.46 -16.84
N PRO A 26 -0.92 -11.29 -17.07
CA PRO A 26 -0.39 -10.25 -17.97
C PRO A 26 -1.00 -10.24 -19.36
N ASP A 27 -1.26 -11.42 -19.93
CA ASP A 27 -1.84 -11.61 -21.24
C ASP A 27 -3.35 -11.26 -21.32
N GLN A 28 -4.00 -11.12 -20.17
CA GLN A 28 -5.42 -10.79 -20.05
C GLN A 28 -5.67 -9.31 -19.74
N GLN A 29 -4.60 -8.53 -19.57
CA GLN A 29 -4.72 -7.14 -19.21
C GLN A 29 -4.71 -6.21 -20.43
N ILE A 30 -5.59 -5.23 -20.40
CA ILE A 30 -5.54 -4.10 -21.32
C ILE A 30 -4.66 -3.03 -20.64
N PRO A 31 -3.59 -2.56 -21.29
CA PRO A 31 -2.79 -1.47 -20.76
C PRO A 31 -3.66 -0.24 -20.49
N ARG A 32 -3.57 0.30 -19.29
CA ARG A 32 -4.26 1.51 -18.89
C ARG A 32 -3.24 2.61 -18.66
N ILE A 33 -3.40 3.72 -19.36
CA ILE A 33 -2.53 4.89 -19.24
C ILE A 33 -3.30 5.96 -18.47
N ASN A 34 -2.81 6.31 -17.29
CA ASN A 34 -3.31 7.44 -16.52
C ASN A 34 -2.51 8.67 -16.88
N ILE A 35 -3.19 9.71 -17.30
CA ILE A 35 -2.58 11.00 -17.64
C ILE A 35 -3.17 12.11 -16.78
N GLU A 36 -2.51 13.25 -16.77
CA GLU A 36 -2.99 14.44 -16.08
C GLU A 36 -4.42 14.81 -16.51
N ALA A 37 -5.25 15.18 -15.54
CA ALA A 37 -6.68 15.48 -15.76
C ALA A 37 -6.92 16.55 -16.82
N GLU A 38 -6.05 17.57 -16.90
CA GLU A 38 -6.15 18.64 -17.92
C GLU A 38 -5.96 18.08 -19.34
N HIS A 39 -4.94 17.26 -19.55
CA HIS A 39 -4.69 16.61 -20.84
C HIS A 39 -5.80 15.65 -21.21
N TYR A 40 -6.28 14.84 -20.28
CA TYR A 40 -7.43 13.97 -20.49
C TYR A 40 -8.67 14.77 -20.87
N GLY A 41 -8.97 15.83 -20.12
CA GLY A 41 -10.11 16.70 -20.39
C GLY A 41 -10.06 17.35 -21.77
N ARG A 42 -8.87 17.75 -22.23
CA ARG A 42 -8.68 18.27 -23.59
C ARG A 42 -9.03 17.20 -24.65
N ILE A 43 -8.52 15.98 -24.50
CA ILE A 43 -8.81 14.88 -25.40
C ILE A 43 -10.31 14.60 -25.42
N ALA A 44 -10.91 14.45 -24.24
CA ALA A 44 -12.35 14.16 -24.11
C ALA A 44 -13.23 15.24 -24.79
N ARG A 45 -12.93 16.52 -24.58
CA ARG A 45 -13.66 17.63 -25.22
C ARG A 45 -13.50 17.62 -26.73
N SER A 46 -12.29 17.33 -27.25
CA SER A 46 -12.08 17.23 -28.70
C SER A 46 -12.92 16.12 -29.32
N VAL A 47 -12.96 14.96 -28.70
CA VAL A 47 -13.80 13.84 -29.13
C VAL A 47 -15.29 14.21 -29.09
N GLN A 48 -15.76 14.86 -28.02
CA GLN A 48 -17.16 15.30 -27.89
C GLN A 48 -17.54 16.32 -28.97
N LEU A 49 -16.61 17.12 -29.44
CA LEU A 49 -16.79 18.08 -30.52
C LEU A 49 -16.65 17.45 -31.91
N GLY A 50 -16.51 16.14 -32.02
CA GLY A 50 -16.34 15.42 -33.26
C GLY A 50 -14.99 15.66 -33.95
N GLN A 51 -14.01 16.21 -33.25
CA GLN A 51 -12.66 16.39 -33.77
C GLN A 51 -11.88 15.07 -33.71
N PRO A 52 -11.14 14.71 -34.76
CA PRO A 52 -10.30 13.52 -34.73
C PRO A 52 -9.18 13.70 -33.71
N VAL A 53 -8.99 12.70 -32.87
CA VAL A 53 -7.89 12.64 -31.91
C VAL A 53 -7.07 11.38 -32.22
N VAL A 54 -5.78 11.57 -32.43
CA VAL A 54 -4.83 10.48 -32.61
C VAL A 54 -3.87 10.52 -31.43
N VAL A 55 -3.70 9.38 -30.78
CA VAL A 55 -2.78 9.21 -29.67
C VAL A 55 -1.78 8.13 -30.06
N GLU A 56 -0.51 8.41 -29.85
CA GLU A 56 0.58 7.46 -29.96
C GLU A 56 1.12 7.16 -28.56
N ALA A 57 1.29 5.89 -28.27
CA ALA A 57 1.86 5.44 -27.01
C ALA A 57 2.95 4.41 -27.30
N ASP A 58 4.12 4.62 -26.73
CA ASP A 58 5.24 3.68 -26.70
C ASP A 58 5.39 3.18 -25.27
N ILE A 59 5.15 1.89 -25.06
CA ILE A 59 5.08 1.28 -23.72
C ILE A 59 5.98 0.04 -23.73
N GLU A 60 7.01 0.08 -22.92
CA GLU A 60 7.90 -1.04 -22.68
C GLU A 60 7.76 -1.48 -21.22
N ASN A 61 7.34 -2.73 -21.00
CA ASN A 61 7.17 -3.31 -19.67
C ASN A 61 7.86 -4.66 -19.59
N GLU A 62 8.39 -4.97 -18.44
CA GLU A 62 8.93 -6.26 -18.10
C GLU A 62 8.12 -6.90 -16.97
N TRP A 63 7.82 -8.18 -17.12
CA TRP A 63 7.06 -8.95 -16.13
C TRP A 63 7.99 -9.91 -15.41
N TYR A 64 7.86 -9.97 -14.10
CA TYR A 64 8.65 -10.85 -13.24
C TYR A 64 7.72 -11.85 -12.57
N ASP A 65 8.02 -13.14 -12.73
CA ASP A 65 7.16 -14.24 -12.23
C ASP A 65 7.15 -14.35 -10.70
N ASN A 66 8.16 -13.85 -10.03
CA ASN A 66 8.31 -14.02 -8.59
C ASN A 66 9.11 -12.86 -7.96
N PRO A 67 8.52 -11.68 -7.83
CA PRO A 67 9.18 -10.57 -7.15
C PRO A 67 9.36 -10.90 -5.67
N ASP A 68 10.60 -10.83 -5.19
CA ASP A 68 10.90 -10.93 -3.76
C ASP A 68 10.36 -9.69 -3.04
N MET A 69 9.32 -9.89 -2.25
CA MET A 69 8.71 -8.85 -1.42
C MET A 69 8.90 -9.17 0.05
N PHE A 70 9.14 -8.14 0.85
CA PHE A 70 9.33 -8.31 2.29
C PHE A 70 8.71 -7.16 3.06
N ASN A 71 8.22 -7.44 4.26
CA ASN A 71 7.90 -6.44 5.27
C ASN A 71 9.09 -6.26 6.22
N VAL A 72 9.25 -5.05 6.74
CA VAL A 72 10.24 -4.79 7.78
C VAL A 72 9.55 -4.77 9.14
N VAL A 73 10.02 -5.59 10.06
CA VAL A 73 9.44 -5.73 11.40
C VAL A 73 10.51 -5.58 12.47
N GLY A 74 10.26 -4.69 13.43
CA GLY A 74 11.11 -4.51 14.59
C GLY A 74 10.26 -4.42 15.87
N GLU A 75 10.83 -4.77 17.04
CA GLU A 75 10.04 -4.70 18.28
C GLU A 75 10.87 -4.29 19.50
N ILE A 76 10.17 -3.67 20.45
CA ILE A 76 10.62 -3.49 21.82
C ILE A 76 9.75 -4.39 22.68
N ARG A 77 10.35 -5.40 23.29
CA ARG A 77 9.65 -6.39 24.09
C ARG A 77 9.11 -5.80 25.39
N GLY A 78 7.86 -6.09 25.69
CA GLY A 78 7.21 -5.74 26.93
C GLY A 78 7.73 -6.55 28.13
N THR A 79 7.58 -6.00 29.32
CA THR A 79 8.11 -6.59 30.56
C THR A 79 7.08 -7.36 31.38
N GLU A 80 5.80 -6.94 31.33
CA GLU A 80 4.71 -7.59 32.08
C GLU A 80 3.89 -8.55 31.21
N LEU A 81 3.50 -8.10 30.02
CA LEU A 81 2.68 -8.83 29.06
C LEU A 81 3.39 -8.95 27.71
N PRO A 82 4.57 -9.62 27.67
CA PRO A 82 5.42 -9.64 26.48
C PRO A 82 4.81 -10.34 25.27
N ASN A 83 3.76 -11.12 25.49
CA ASN A 83 3.04 -11.81 24.42
C ASN A 83 1.89 -10.99 23.83
N GLU A 84 1.50 -9.89 24.47
CA GLU A 84 0.53 -8.96 23.94
C GLU A 84 1.23 -7.89 23.10
N VAL A 85 0.68 -7.60 21.91
CA VAL A 85 1.37 -6.79 20.92
C VAL A 85 0.51 -5.59 20.53
N VAL A 86 1.11 -4.41 20.60
CA VAL A 86 0.63 -3.18 19.96
C VAL A 86 1.49 -2.95 18.74
N ILE A 87 0.87 -2.72 17.59
CA ILE A 87 1.58 -2.47 16.33
C ILE A 87 1.43 -1.00 15.96
N ILE A 88 2.51 -0.42 15.49
CA ILE A 88 2.56 0.90 14.85
C ILE A 88 3.20 0.75 13.48
N GLY A 89 2.75 1.48 12.48
CA GLY A 89 3.37 1.33 11.16
C GLY A 89 2.71 2.14 10.06
N GLY A 90 3.20 1.88 8.87
CA GLY A 90 2.74 2.40 7.60
C GLY A 90 3.36 1.57 6.48
N HIS A 91 3.02 1.86 5.24
CA HIS A 91 3.68 1.20 4.11
C HIS A 91 4.94 1.95 3.68
N PHE A 92 5.91 1.23 3.15
CA PHE A 92 7.19 1.82 2.71
C PHE A 92 7.43 1.69 1.20
N ASP A 93 6.55 1.03 0.49
CA ASP A 93 6.51 1.05 -0.96
C ASP A 93 5.85 2.34 -1.48
N SER A 94 6.01 2.61 -2.75
CA SER A 94 5.41 3.74 -3.46
C SER A 94 5.14 3.38 -4.91
N TRP A 95 4.37 4.20 -5.62
CA TRP A 95 4.23 4.06 -7.06
C TRP A 95 5.57 4.26 -7.78
N HIS A 96 5.77 3.57 -8.90
CA HIS A 96 7.04 3.53 -9.64
C HIS A 96 7.58 4.91 -10.02
N ALA A 97 6.70 5.86 -10.36
CA ALA A 97 7.11 7.22 -10.72
C ALA A 97 7.19 8.19 -9.53
N ALA A 98 6.80 7.73 -8.34
CA ALA A 98 6.79 8.55 -7.13
C ALA A 98 8.11 8.41 -6.35
N THR A 99 8.45 9.45 -5.58
CA THR A 99 9.58 9.40 -4.65
C THR A 99 9.26 8.69 -3.34
N GLY A 100 7.97 8.50 -3.02
CA GLY A 100 7.52 7.91 -1.78
C GLY A 100 7.78 8.76 -0.53
N ALA A 101 8.22 10.02 -0.68
CA ALA A 101 8.62 10.84 0.46
C ALA A 101 7.43 11.19 1.37
N THR A 102 6.30 11.55 0.78
CA THR A 102 5.07 11.88 1.52
C THR A 102 4.21 10.63 1.70
N ASP A 103 4.03 9.87 0.65
CA ASP A 103 3.27 8.66 0.59
C ASP A 103 4.22 7.48 0.31
N ASN A 104 4.73 6.76 1.33
CA ASN A 104 4.36 6.93 2.73
C ASN A 104 5.63 6.96 3.62
N GLY A 105 6.76 7.49 3.08
CA GLY A 105 8.03 7.64 3.82
C GLY A 105 7.89 8.51 5.07
N GLY A 106 7.00 9.52 5.01
CA GLY A 106 6.70 10.36 6.16
C GLY A 106 6.16 9.56 7.35
N ALA A 107 5.16 8.70 7.12
CA ALA A 107 4.59 7.86 8.18
C ALA A 107 5.57 6.80 8.67
N CYS A 108 6.35 6.19 7.78
CA CYS A 108 7.43 5.28 8.17
C CYS A 108 8.43 5.96 9.12
N SER A 109 8.81 7.20 8.82
CA SER A 109 9.71 7.99 9.67
C SER A 109 9.10 8.27 11.04
N ILE A 110 7.81 8.61 11.10
CA ILE A 110 7.09 8.84 12.35
C ILE A 110 7.02 7.55 13.18
N ALA A 111 6.72 6.41 12.57
CA ALA A 111 6.66 5.13 13.25
C ALA A 111 8.04 4.74 13.84
N LEU A 112 9.10 4.91 13.06
CA LEU A 112 10.47 4.64 13.52
C LEU A 112 10.91 5.60 14.63
N GLU A 113 10.55 6.88 14.54
CA GLU A 113 10.84 7.87 15.58
C GLU A 113 10.09 7.56 16.88
N ALA A 114 8.84 7.14 16.78
CA ALA A 114 8.08 6.68 17.95
C ALA A 114 8.80 5.51 18.66
N MET A 115 9.30 4.54 17.91
CA MET A 115 10.09 3.43 18.47
C MET A 115 11.39 3.92 19.11
N ARG A 116 12.07 4.86 18.45
CA ARG A 116 13.29 5.47 19.00
C ARG A 116 13.02 6.17 20.33
N LEU A 117 11.94 6.95 20.42
CA LEU A 117 11.54 7.66 21.63
C LEU A 117 11.16 6.69 22.77
N LEU A 118 10.38 5.65 22.47
CA LEU A 118 10.01 4.61 23.45
C LEU A 118 11.25 3.93 24.00
N LYS A 119 12.23 3.62 23.16
CA LYS A 119 13.49 3.02 23.58
C LYS A 119 14.36 3.98 24.38
N ALA A 120 14.44 5.24 23.96
CA ALA A 120 15.27 6.25 24.63
C ALA A 120 14.73 6.64 26.01
N ASN A 121 13.43 6.66 26.19
CA ASN A 121 12.78 6.99 27.46
C ASN A 121 13.05 5.97 28.58
N LYS A 122 13.53 4.77 28.24
CA LYS A 122 13.87 3.69 29.21
C LYS A 122 12.71 3.26 30.14
N THR A 123 11.50 3.76 29.93
CA THR A 123 10.33 3.33 30.69
C THR A 123 9.97 1.91 30.28
N PRO A 124 9.87 0.96 31.22
CA PRO A 124 9.45 -0.40 30.90
C PRO A 124 8.08 -0.39 30.23
N LEU A 125 8.00 -0.99 29.06
CA LEU A 125 6.73 -1.15 28.36
C LEU A 125 6.00 -2.36 28.93
N LYS A 126 4.73 -2.20 29.25
CA LYS A 126 3.91 -3.31 29.74
C LYS A 126 3.76 -4.39 28.68
N ARG A 127 3.44 -3.98 27.43
CA ARG A 127 3.24 -4.83 26.26
C ARG A 127 4.38 -4.65 25.26
N THR A 128 4.58 -5.63 24.41
CA THR A 128 5.47 -5.50 23.27
C THR A 128 4.90 -4.48 22.28
N VAL A 129 5.74 -3.52 21.90
CA VAL A 129 5.42 -2.57 20.81
C VAL A 129 6.23 -2.99 19.59
N ARG A 130 5.54 -3.17 18.48
CA ARG A 130 6.10 -3.61 17.20
C ARG A 130 5.91 -2.55 16.16
N VAL A 131 6.98 -2.17 15.47
CA VAL A 131 6.88 -1.40 14.23
C VAL A 131 6.79 -2.35 13.05
N CYS A 132 5.88 -2.06 12.13
CA CYS A 132 5.74 -2.81 10.89
C CYS A 132 5.73 -1.83 9.73
N LEU A 133 6.66 -2.01 8.79
CA LEU A 133 6.67 -1.28 7.53
C LEU A 133 6.24 -2.26 6.44
N TRP A 134 5.11 -1.96 5.83
CA TRP A 134 4.44 -2.86 4.90
C TRP A 134 4.91 -2.64 3.47
N ASN A 135 5.01 -3.71 2.70
CA ASN A 135 5.30 -3.67 1.28
C ASN A 135 4.05 -4.04 0.47
N GLY A 136 3.96 -3.50 -0.75
CA GLY A 136 2.85 -3.78 -1.66
C GLY A 136 1.50 -3.24 -1.18
N GLU A 137 1.51 -2.13 -0.46
CA GLU A 137 0.29 -1.43 -0.07
C GLU A 137 -0.43 -0.90 -1.31
N GLU A 138 0.30 -0.21 -2.17
CA GLU A 138 -0.18 0.44 -3.38
C GLU A 138 -0.84 -0.54 -4.37
N GLN A 139 -0.46 -1.80 -4.33
CA GLN A 139 -1.05 -2.87 -5.13
C GLN A 139 -2.19 -3.60 -4.43
N GLY A 140 -2.61 -3.16 -3.25
CA GLY A 140 -3.78 -3.68 -2.53
C GLY A 140 -3.49 -4.32 -1.17
N LEU A 141 -2.65 -3.67 -0.35
CA LEU A 141 -2.37 -4.07 1.04
C LEU A 141 -1.71 -5.45 1.14
N ILE A 142 -0.89 -5.85 0.15
CA ILE A 142 -0.43 -7.24 0.01
C ILE A 142 0.36 -7.67 1.25
N GLY A 143 1.39 -6.92 1.62
CA GLY A 143 2.29 -7.28 2.72
C GLY A 143 1.59 -7.32 4.08
N SER A 144 0.78 -6.33 4.40
CA SER A 144 0.04 -6.28 5.66
C SER A 144 -1.00 -7.40 5.77
N ARG A 145 -1.72 -7.70 4.70
CA ARG A 145 -2.71 -8.77 4.65
C ARG A 145 -2.07 -10.15 4.82
N LEU A 146 -0.96 -10.41 4.13
CA LEU A 146 -0.21 -11.66 4.26
C LEU A 146 0.32 -11.82 5.68
N TYR A 147 0.88 -10.78 6.27
CA TYR A 147 1.37 -10.78 7.64
C TYR A 147 0.24 -11.11 8.64
N VAL A 148 -0.92 -10.44 8.52
CA VAL A 148 -2.07 -10.70 9.39
C VAL A 148 -2.58 -12.12 9.19
N ALA A 149 -2.69 -12.60 7.96
CA ALA A 149 -3.11 -13.97 7.67
C ALA A 149 -2.15 -15.01 8.27
N GLU A 150 -0.85 -14.75 8.21
CA GLU A 150 0.17 -15.65 8.76
C GLU A 150 0.16 -15.67 10.29
N HIS A 151 0.10 -14.51 10.93
CA HIS A 151 0.29 -14.41 12.38
C HIS A 151 -1.01 -14.45 13.19
N PHE A 152 -2.10 -13.88 12.66
CA PHE A 152 -3.36 -13.71 13.40
C PHE A 152 -4.55 -14.44 12.77
N GLY A 153 -4.50 -14.71 11.48
CA GLY A 153 -5.61 -15.34 10.74
C GLY A 153 -6.79 -14.40 10.52
N GLY A 154 -7.91 -14.93 10.06
CA GLY A 154 -9.18 -14.19 9.95
C GLY A 154 -9.30 -13.19 8.80
N VAL A 155 -8.30 -13.06 7.93
CA VAL A 155 -8.30 -12.06 6.84
C VAL A 155 -9.12 -12.53 5.66
N ARG A 156 -10.05 -11.68 5.21
CA ARG A 156 -10.77 -11.86 3.94
C ARG A 156 -9.99 -11.25 2.78
N GLY A 157 -10.10 -11.87 1.61
CA GLY A 157 -9.66 -11.26 0.36
C GLY A 157 -8.15 -11.15 0.19
N VAL A 158 -7.35 -12.00 0.87
CA VAL A 158 -5.94 -12.16 0.52
C VAL A 158 -5.88 -13.00 -0.75
N PRO A 159 -5.46 -12.44 -1.87
CA PRO A 159 -5.23 -13.23 -3.07
C PRO A 159 -4.11 -14.24 -2.79
N VAL A 160 -4.39 -15.50 -2.94
CA VAL A 160 -3.39 -16.55 -2.95
C VAL A 160 -3.44 -17.24 -4.31
N ALA A 161 -2.36 -17.83 -4.75
CA ALA A 161 -2.32 -18.57 -6.00
C ALA A 161 -3.50 -19.54 -6.08
N GLY A 162 -4.35 -19.41 -7.09
CA GLY A 162 -5.55 -20.21 -7.29
C GLY A 162 -6.83 -19.71 -6.59
N ASN A 163 -6.77 -18.62 -5.79
CA ASN A 163 -7.97 -18.03 -5.19
C ASN A 163 -7.89 -16.48 -5.11
N PRO A 164 -8.26 -15.77 -6.17
CA PRO A 164 -8.16 -14.31 -6.23
C PRO A 164 -9.10 -13.57 -5.27
N ARG A 165 -10.11 -14.23 -4.74
CA ARG A 165 -11.06 -13.63 -3.78
C ARG A 165 -10.72 -13.89 -2.33
N GLY A 166 -9.73 -14.75 -2.05
CA GLY A 166 -9.29 -15.12 -0.71
C GLY A 166 -10.46 -15.50 0.23
N VAL A 167 -10.42 -16.68 0.78
CA VAL A 167 -11.37 -17.06 1.85
C VAL A 167 -10.78 -16.59 3.17
N ALA A 168 -11.62 -16.05 4.06
CA ALA A 168 -11.19 -15.78 5.42
C ALA A 168 -10.72 -17.09 6.07
N GLY A 169 -9.45 -17.15 6.37
CA GLY A 169 -8.91 -18.27 7.16
C GLY A 169 -9.44 -18.24 8.60
N PRO A 170 -9.29 -19.33 9.35
CA PRO A 170 -9.64 -19.35 10.77
C PRO A 170 -8.78 -18.31 11.54
N VAL A 171 -9.38 -17.75 12.57
CA VAL A 171 -8.67 -16.90 13.53
C VAL A 171 -7.64 -17.78 14.26
N LYS A 172 -6.39 -17.32 14.27
CA LYS A 172 -5.29 -18.05 14.92
C LYS A 172 -5.22 -17.72 16.42
N ARG A 173 -4.57 -18.59 17.19
CA ARG A 173 -4.38 -18.40 18.64
C ARG A 173 -3.76 -17.04 19.00
N ASN A 174 -2.87 -16.53 18.17
CA ASN A 174 -2.21 -15.27 18.42
C ASN A 174 -3.12 -14.03 18.22
N HIS A 175 -4.30 -14.18 17.64
CA HIS A 175 -5.24 -13.09 17.48
C HIS A 175 -5.61 -12.43 18.82
N SER A 176 -5.81 -13.21 19.88
CA SER A 176 -6.10 -12.67 21.22
C SER A 176 -4.96 -11.88 21.85
N ARG A 177 -3.76 -11.99 21.29
CA ARG A 177 -2.58 -11.24 21.74
C ARG A 177 -2.44 -9.89 21.06
N PHE A 178 -3.13 -9.69 19.95
CA PHE A 178 -3.16 -8.41 19.23
C PHE A 178 -4.08 -7.43 19.97
N GLN A 179 -3.54 -6.29 20.37
CA GLN A 179 -4.25 -5.31 21.16
C GLN A 179 -4.69 -4.08 20.38
N ALA A 180 -3.80 -3.54 19.56
CA ALA A 180 -4.08 -2.36 18.75
C ALA A 180 -3.11 -2.26 17.56
N TYR A 181 -3.56 -1.58 16.53
CA TYR A 181 -2.72 -1.14 15.41
C TYR A 181 -2.95 0.35 15.16
N PHE A 182 -1.86 1.09 15.14
CA PHE A 182 -1.85 2.50 14.77
C PHE A 182 -1.19 2.63 13.40
N ASN A 183 -2.00 2.93 12.41
CA ASN A 183 -1.56 3.15 11.04
C ASN A 183 -1.56 4.64 10.71
N LEU A 184 -0.57 5.08 9.98
CA LEU A 184 -0.54 6.42 9.42
C LEU A 184 -0.30 6.31 7.91
N ASP A 185 -1.22 6.90 7.14
CA ASP A 185 -1.20 6.86 5.69
C ASP A 185 -1.98 8.06 5.10
N ASN A 186 -1.83 9.21 5.72
CA ASN A 186 -2.53 10.43 5.33
C ASN A 186 -1.59 11.52 4.80
N GLY A 187 -0.37 11.14 4.43
CA GLY A 187 0.63 12.06 3.94
C GLY A 187 1.21 12.98 5.01
N ALA A 188 1.66 14.17 4.61
CA ALA A 188 2.26 15.17 5.48
C ALA A 188 1.23 16.18 5.98
N GLY A 189 1.48 16.75 7.15
CA GLY A 189 0.67 17.81 7.74
C GLY A 189 0.27 17.51 9.18
N SER A 190 -0.52 18.42 9.77
CA SER A 190 -0.99 18.25 11.14
C SER A 190 -2.07 17.18 11.22
N MET A 191 -1.92 16.27 12.17
CA MET A 191 -2.96 15.29 12.48
C MET A 191 -4.24 16.03 12.95
N ARG A 192 -5.35 15.73 12.32
CA ARG A 192 -6.65 16.36 12.61
C ARG A 192 -7.67 15.43 13.24
N GLY A 193 -7.37 14.16 13.32
CA GLY A 193 -8.24 13.14 13.90
C GLY A 193 -7.61 11.76 13.89
N ILE A 194 -8.26 10.85 14.58
CA ILE A 194 -8.01 9.41 14.54
C ILE A 194 -9.34 8.78 14.12
N TYR A 195 -9.32 7.93 13.13
CA TYR A 195 -10.50 7.31 12.52
C TYR A 195 -10.52 5.81 12.76
#